data_c790a392da7ba0d411ec577cb82ec089
#
_entry.id   c790a392da7ba0d411ec577cb82ec089
#
_cell.length_a   1.000
_cell.length_b   1.000
_cell.length_c   1.000
_cell.angle_alpha   90.00
_cell.angle_beta   90.00
_cell.angle_gamma   90.00
#
_symmetry.space_group_name_H-M   'P 1'
#
loop_
_entity.id
_entity.type
_entity.pdbx_description
1 polymer ?
#
loop_
_entity_poly.entity_id
_entity_poly.type
_entity_poly.pdbx_seq_one_letter_code
_entity_poly.pdbx_strand_id
1 'polypeptide(L)'
;MNSRRRFVKQMGRGMAAAAAYPILSPLQSCNGRSRTATQVETTTTSELFFKISLAEWSLNRALFGGQLDHLDFPQYAKENFGIDAVEYVNQFFMDKARDKAYLGELKARCDDHDITNVLIMCDREGDLGDTVPLQRRAAVENHYKWVEAAQFLGCHAIRVNAAGEGTAEEVAQCAAESLTELATFASDYNISVIVENHGGYSSNGKWLSGVMQMVALPNCGTLPDLGNFCMKRSDPLEQTTEAYMATECLEEYDRYLGTAELLPFAKGISAKTYDFDADGNETSIDYGRILRMVNETGFTGYVGIEYEGHSLTANEGITKTKTMLERIGSGLT
;
A
#
# COMPACT_ATOMS: atom_id res chain seq x y z
N MET A 1 14.20 46.14 -16.76
CA MET A 1 15.49 46.69 -16.24
C MET A 1 16.24 45.57 -15.59
N ASN A 2 17.12 45.06 -16.31
CA ASN A 2 18.51 44.58 -16.11
C ASN A 2 19.01 44.43 -14.66
N SER A 3 19.48 43.24 -14.28
CA SER A 3 20.92 43.06 -14.11
C SER A 3 21.32 41.57 -13.97
N ARG A 4 22.06 41.12 -14.98
CA ARG A 4 22.92 39.93 -14.99
C ARG A 4 24.16 40.21 -14.14
N ARG A 5 24.67 39.24 -13.38
CA ARG A 5 26.12 39.12 -13.14
C ARG A 5 26.57 37.66 -13.14
N ARG A 6 27.35 37.37 -14.21
CA ARG A 6 28.30 36.25 -14.33
C ARG A 6 29.42 36.41 -13.29
N PHE A 7 29.95 35.28 -12.80
CA PHE A 7 31.35 35.25 -12.38
C PHE A 7 32.07 34.02 -12.95
N VAL A 8 33.31 34.29 -13.37
CA VAL A 8 34.14 33.58 -14.33
C VAL A 8 35.07 32.59 -13.64
N LYS A 9 35.39 31.51 -14.39
CA LYS A 9 36.46 30.53 -14.14
C LYS A 9 37.82 31.14 -13.82
N GLN A 10 38.60 30.44 -12.97
CA GLN A 10 40.06 30.48 -13.08
C GLN A 10 40.65 29.09 -12.88
N MET A 11 41.37 28.64 -13.91
CA MET A 11 42.27 27.47 -13.91
C MET A 11 43.62 27.89 -13.31
N GLY A 12 44.23 26.94 -12.57
CA GLY A 12 45.64 27.02 -12.21
C GLY A 12 46.30 25.67 -12.35
N ARG A 13 47.16 25.56 -13.35
CA ARG A 13 48.10 24.45 -13.57
C ARG A 13 49.35 24.63 -12.69
N GLY A 14 49.91 23.50 -12.19
CA GLY A 14 51.21 23.52 -11.53
C GLY A 14 51.87 22.13 -11.48
N MET A 15 53.00 22.05 -12.07
CA MET A 15 53.82 20.90 -12.53
C MET A 15 54.38 19.97 -11.45
N ALA A 16 54.78 18.81 -11.99
CA ALA A 16 55.50 17.71 -11.39
C ALA A 16 56.98 18.06 -11.02
N ALA A 17 57.52 17.36 -10.01
CA ALA A 17 58.94 17.06 -9.94
C ALA A 17 59.15 15.68 -9.25
N ALA A 18 59.82 14.78 -9.96
CA ALA A 18 60.28 13.48 -9.54
C ALA A 18 61.68 13.62 -8.88
N ALA A 19 61.94 12.85 -7.85
CA ALA A 19 63.30 12.53 -7.41
C ALA A 19 63.35 11.11 -6.81
N ALA A 20 64.36 10.37 -7.22
CA ALA A 20 64.58 8.94 -6.98
C ALA A 20 65.57 8.65 -5.85
N TYR A 21 65.31 7.57 -5.10
CA TYR A 21 66.16 6.57 -4.42
C TYR A 21 67.33 6.98 -3.50
N PRO A 22 67.73 6.22 -2.45
CA PRO A 22 68.02 4.78 -2.53
C PRO A 22 67.55 3.88 -1.35
N ILE A 23 67.67 2.59 -1.60
CA ILE A 23 67.49 1.37 -0.83
C ILE A 23 68.42 1.30 0.38
N LEU A 24 67.89 0.86 1.55
CA LEU A 24 68.62 0.12 2.56
C LEU A 24 67.64 -0.67 3.45
N SER A 25 67.70 -2.01 3.36
CA SER A 25 67.13 -2.90 4.35
C SER A 25 68.14 -3.12 5.48
N PRO A 26 67.65 -3.39 6.71
CA PRO A 26 68.00 -4.68 7.29
C PRO A 26 66.83 -5.44 7.94
N LEU A 27 67.05 -6.70 8.00
CA LEU A 27 66.26 -7.79 8.58
C LEU A 27 66.07 -7.71 10.10
N GLN A 28 65.02 -8.40 10.53
CA GLN A 28 64.72 -9.02 11.83
C GLN A 28 63.83 -8.23 12.78
N SER A 29 62.64 -8.78 13.08
CA SER A 29 62.43 -9.77 14.13
C SER A 29 60.95 -10.15 14.22
N CYS A 30 60.66 -11.42 14.31
CA CYS A 30 59.35 -12.01 14.59
C CYS A 30 58.82 -11.52 15.93
N ASN A 31 57.63 -10.95 15.95
CA ASN A 31 56.74 -11.03 17.11
C ASN A 31 55.29 -11.13 16.63
N GLY A 32 54.75 -12.32 16.81
CA GLY A 32 53.38 -12.63 16.49
C GLY A 32 52.41 -11.77 17.31
N ARG A 33 51.69 -10.91 16.64
CA ARG A 33 50.39 -10.39 17.08
C ARG A 33 49.34 -10.91 16.13
N SER A 34 48.58 -11.88 16.63
CA SER A 34 47.29 -12.26 16.03
C SER A 34 46.51 -10.99 15.75
N ARG A 35 46.39 -10.62 14.49
CA ARG A 35 45.34 -9.72 14.02
C ARG A 35 44.06 -10.54 13.98
N THR A 36 43.22 -10.37 14.99
CA THR A 36 41.81 -10.74 14.90
C THR A 36 41.27 -10.00 13.68
N ALA A 37 41.05 -10.71 12.61
CA ALA A 37 40.28 -10.21 11.49
C ALA A 37 38.88 -9.98 12.04
N THR A 38 38.50 -8.72 12.23
CA THR A 38 37.10 -8.35 12.39
C THR A 38 36.43 -8.78 11.08
N GLN A 39 35.71 -9.89 11.12
CA GLN A 39 34.76 -10.21 10.07
C GLN A 39 33.73 -9.09 10.08
N VAL A 40 33.74 -8.23 9.07
CA VAL A 40 32.61 -7.42 8.70
C VAL A 40 31.59 -8.44 8.23
N GLU A 41 30.62 -8.77 9.09
CA GLU A 41 29.40 -9.44 8.66
C GLU A 41 28.76 -8.50 7.62
N THR A 42 28.97 -8.81 6.36
CA THR A 42 28.08 -8.32 5.31
C THR A 42 26.73 -8.95 5.63
N THR A 43 25.86 -8.24 6.30
CA THR A 43 24.43 -8.53 6.31
C THR A 43 23.98 -8.45 4.85
N THR A 44 23.95 -9.59 4.19
CA THR A 44 23.13 -9.75 2.99
C THR A 44 21.69 -9.53 3.45
N THR A 45 21.16 -8.34 3.22
CA THR A 45 19.71 -8.12 3.30
C THR A 45 19.12 -9.09 2.28
N SER A 46 18.49 -10.16 2.76
CA SER A 46 17.71 -11.04 1.88
C SER A 46 16.63 -10.17 1.23
N GLU A 47 16.51 -10.28 -0.08
CA GLU A 47 15.53 -9.52 -0.85
C GLU A 47 14.13 -9.97 -0.41
N LEU A 48 13.21 -9.03 -0.13
CA LEU A 48 11.84 -9.36 0.26
C LEU A 48 11.13 -10.07 -0.90
N PHE A 49 10.32 -11.07 -0.60
CA PHE A 49 9.50 -11.76 -1.61
C PHE A 49 8.31 -10.92 -2.09
N PHE A 50 8.02 -9.80 -1.46
CA PHE A 50 6.98 -8.82 -1.82
C PHE A 50 7.58 -7.41 -1.90
N LYS A 51 6.80 -6.48 -2.45
CA LYS A 51 7.11 -5.05 -2.48
C LYS A 51 6.32 -4.32 -1.42
N ILE A 52 6.86 -3.25 -0.86
CA ILE A 52 6.15 -2.41 0.12
C ILE A 52 5.59 -1.18 -0.60
N SER A 53 4.31 -0.87 -0.35
CA SER A 53 3.66 0.39 -0.70
C SER A 53 3.11 1.08 0.55
N LEU A 54 2.74 2.36 0.43
CA LEU A 54 2.06 3.12 1.47
C LEU A 54 0.65 3.46 1.02
N ALA A 55 -0.35 3.02 1.78
CA ALA A 55 -1.72 3.46 1.63
C ALA A 55 -1.88 4.88 2.20
N GLU A 56 -2.41 5.77 1.37
CA GLU A 56 -2.67 7.17 1.72
C GLU A 56 -3.55 7.33 2.96
N TRP A 57 -4.43 6.35 3.20
CA TRP A 57 -5.28 6.31 4.38
C TRP A 57 -4.49 6.33 5.69
N SER A 58 -3.27 5.82 5.75
CA SER A 58 -2.39 5.93 6.92
C SER A 58 -2.17 7.38 7.39
N LEU A 59 -2.30 8.34 6.47
CA LEU A 59 -2.11 9.78 6.71
C LEU A 59 -3.45 10.56 6.68
N ASN A 60 -4.60 9.86 6.77
CA ASN A 60 -5.94 10.43 6.61
C ASN A 60 -6.18 11.67 7.48
N ARG A 61 -5.72 11.67 8.74
CA ARG A 61 -5.90 12.80 9.67
C ARG A 61 -5.15 14.04 9.19
N ALA A 62 -3.94 13.88 8.67
CA ALA A 62 -3.13 14.98 8.15
C ALA A 62 -3.73 15.55 6.86
N LEU A 63 -4.23 14.68 5.99
CA LEU A 63 -4.86 15.04 4.72
C LEU A 63 -6.20 15.75 4.94
N PHE A 64 -7.12 15.18 5.72
CA PHE A 64 -8.38 15.83 6.07
C PHE A 64 -8.17 17.11 6.87
N GLY A 65 -7.14 17.16 7.72
CA GLY A 65 -6.76 18.33 8.50
C GLY A 65 -6.04 19.42 7.70
N GLY A 66 -5.73 19.20 6.42
CA GLY A 66 -5.01 20.15 5.57
C GLY A 66 -3.54 20.38 5.97
N GLN A 67 -2.96 19.47 6.75
CA GLN A 67 -1.54 19.49 7.14
C GLN A 67 -0.64 18.86 6.06
N LEU A 68 -1.22 18.01 5.21
CA LEU A 68 -0.59 17.42 4.04
C LEU A 68 -1.52 17.63 2.85
N ASP A 69 -0.96 18.14 1.73
CA ASP A 69 -1.67 18.20 0.45
C ASP A 69 -1.60 16.84 -0.24
N HIS A 70 -2.69 16.40 -0.89
CA HIS A 70 -2.72 15.15 -1.62
C HIS A 70 -1.62 15.07 -2.70
N LEU A 71 -1.34 16.17 -3.40
CA LEU A 71 -0.27 16.21 -4.40
C LEU A 71 1.14 16.04 -3.81
N ASP A 72 1.32 16.30 -2.51
CA ASP A 72 2.61 16.15 -1.83
C ASP A 72 2.76 14.75 -1.20
N PHE A 73 1.68 13.96 -1.13
CA PHE A 73 1.69 12.63 -0.50
C PHE A 73 2.75 11.69 -1.07
N PRO A 74 2.96 11.54 -2.40
CA PRO A 74 3.99 10.64 -2.93
C PRO A 74 5.39 11.03 -2.47
N GLN A 75 5.75 12.31 -2.57
CA GLN A 75 7.04 12.81 -2.10
C GLN A 75 7.20 12.61 -0.59
N TYR A 76 6.15 12.87 0.18
CA TYR A 76 6.13 12.66 1.62
C TYR A 76 6.42 11.19 1.99
N ALA A 77 5.82 10.23 1.29
CA ALA A 77 6.06 8.80 1.47
C ALA A 77 7.55 8.45 1.26
N LYS A 78 8.15 8.96 0.19
CA LYS A 78 9.56 8.74 -0.14
C LYS A 78 10.50 9.37 0.88
N GLU A 79 10.30 10.64 1.19
CA GLU A 79 11.22 11.41 2.05
C GLU A 79 11.16 10.99 3.52
N ASN A 80 9.97 10.65 4.04
CA ASN A 80 9.81 10.33 5.46
C ASN A 80 10.00 8.85 5.77
N PHE A 81 9.69 7.95 4.81
CA PHE A 81 9.69 6.51 5.08
C PHE A 81 10.59 5.71 4.13
N GLY A 82 11.14 6.33 3.07
CA GLY A 82 11.88 5.62 2.04
C GLY A 82 11.00 4.60 1.30
N ILE A 83 9.69 4.91 1.13
CA ILE A 83 8.74 4.11 0.38
C ILE A 83 8.52 4.78 -0.97
N ASP A 84 8.75 4.05 -2.05
CA ASP A 84 8.67 4.52 -3.43
C ASP A 84 7.51 3.92 -4.23
N ALA A 85 6.49 3.43 -3.52
CA ALA A 85 5.24 2.96 -4.10
C ALA A 85 4.05 3.41 -3.24
N VAL A 86 3.02 3.96 -3.87
CA VAL A 86 1.90 4.59 -3.16
C VAL A 86 0.55 4.10 -3.66
N GLU A 87 -0.42 4.06 -2.74
CA GLU A 87 -1.80 3.67 -2.97
C GLU A 87 -2.71 4.83 -2.56
N TYR A 88 -3.44 5.38 -3.53
CA TYR A 88 -4.29 6.54 -3.33
C TYR A 88 -5.66 6.20 -2.76
N VAL A 89 -6.30 7.18 -2.11
CA VAL A 89 -7.70 7.11 -1.71
C VAL A 89 -8.47 8.24 -2.39
N ASN A 90 -9.48 7.89 -3.16
CA ASN A 90 -10.24 8.83 -3.98
C ASN A 90 -10.86 9.98 -3.19
N GLN A 91 -11.13 9.80 -1.90
CA GLN A 91 -11.73 10.81 -1.04
C GLN A 91 -10.88 12.08 -0.93
N PHE A 92 -9.57 12.00 -1.13
CA PHE A 92 -8.66 13.16 -1.06
C PHE A 92 -8.61 13.96 -2.36
N PHE A 93 -9.15 13.40 -3.47
CA PHE A 93 -9.21 14.07 -4.78
C PHE A 93 -10.48 13.72 -5.57
N MET A 94 -11.61 13.62 -4.87
CA MET A 94 -12.89 13.11 -5.36
C MET A 94 -13.40 13.85 -6.63
N ASP A 95 -13.18 15.14 -6.73
CA ASP A 95 -13.60 15.99 -7.86
C ASP A 95 -12.54 16.03 -9.00
N LYS A 96 -11.43 15.30 -8.87
CA LYS A 96 -10.27 15.35 -9.78
C LYS A 96 -10.14 14.13 -10.70
N ALA A 97 -10.98 13.12 -10.58
CA ALA A 97 -10.88 11.89 -11.38
C ALA A 97 -10.79 12.14 -12.90
N ARG A 98 -11.38 13.22 -13.41
CA ARG A 98 -11.35 13.64 -14.82
C ARG A 98 -10.52 14.91 -15.08
N ASP A 99 -9.91 15.49 -14.07
CA ASP A 99 -9.04 16.66 -14.20
C ASP A 99 -7.64 16.24 -14.66
N LYS A 100 -7.44 16.20 -15.96
CA LYS A 100 -6.15 15.76 -16.54
C LYS A 100 -4.98 16.67 -16.18
N ALA A 101 -5.22 17.95 -15.85
CA ALA A 101 -4.15 18.83 -15.41
C ALA A 101 -3.70 18.45 -14.01
N TYR A 102 -4.63 18.19 -13.11
CA TYR A 102 -4.34 17.72 -11.76
C TYR A 102 -3.68 16.34 -11.73
N LEU A 103 -4.26 15.38 -12.46
CA LEU A 103 -3.66 14.04 -12.57
C LEU A 103 -2.27 14.07 -13.23
N GLY A 104 -2.08 14.98 -14.20
CA GLY A 104 -0.77 15.20 -14.83
C GLY A 104 0.26 15.76 -13.87
N GLU A 105 -0.12 16.70 -13.01
CA GLU A 105 0.74 17.22 -11.93
C GLU A 105 1.11 16.12 -10.93
N LEU A 106 0.13 15.33 -10.47
CA LEU A 106 0.36 14.21 -9.55
C LEU A 106 1.34 13.20 -10.16
N LYS A 107 1.10 12.82 -11.42
CA LYS A 107 1.98 11.90 -12.14
C LYS A 107 3.40 12.45 -12.31
N ALA A 108 3.54 13.73 -12.66
CA ALA A 108 4.85 14.36 -12.82
C ALA A 108 5.66 14.35 -11.52
N ARG A 109 5.01 14.61 -10.37
CA ARG A 109 5.66 14.54 -9.07
C ARG A 109 6.11 13.12 -8.73
N CYS A 110 5.33 12.09 -9.10
CA CYS A 110 5.75 10.71 -8.93
C CYS A 110 6.95 10.37 -9.82
N ASP A 111 6.90 10.77 -11.10
CA ASP A 111 7.98 10.54 -12.06
C ASP A 111 9.29 11.25 -11.63
N ASP A 112 9.21 12.48 -11.10
CA ASP A 112 10.35 13.27 -10.61
C ASP A 112 11.05 12.62 -9.39
N HIS A 113 10.32 11.80 -8.63
CA HIS A 113 10.81 11.12 -7.44
C HIS A 113 10.97 9.60 -7.59
N ASP A 114 10.85 9.05 -8.79
CA ASP A 114 10.88 7.59 -9.05
C ASP A 114 9.88 6.84 -8.16
N ILE A 115 8.62 7.32 -8.08
CA ILE A 115 7.55 6.72 -7.27
C ILE A 115 6.58 5.97 -8.18
N THR A 116 6.28 4.74 -7.80
CA THR A 116 5.30 3.88 -8.48
C THR A 116 3.89 4.16 -7.94
N ASN A 117 2.96 4.47 -8.83
CA ASN A 117 1.53 4.52 -8.53
C ASN A 117 0.97 3.10 -8.56
N VAL A 118 0.46 2.58 -7.43
CA VAL A 118 0.06 1.18 -7.31
C VAL A 118 -1.41 0.99 -7.64
N LEU A 119 -2.29 1.69 -6.92
CA LEU A 119 -3.74 1.60 -7.09
C LEU A 119 -4.46 2.87 -6.60
N ILE A 120 -5.76 2.96 -6.89
CA ILE A 120 -6.67 3.95 -6.30
C ILE A 120 -7.75 3.18 -5.53
N MET A 121 -7.87 3.45 -4.23
CA MET A 121 -8.98 2.98 -3.39
C MET A 121 -10.20 3.86 -3.65
N CYS A 122 -11.31 3.25 -4.07
CA CYS A 122 -12.54 3.94 -4.43
C CYS A 122 -13.60 3.76 -3.35
N ASP A 123 -13.88 4.83 -2.62
CA ASP A 123 -14.93 4.89 -1.61
C ASP A 123 -16.01 5.89 -2.01
N ARG A 124 -17.21 5.78 -1.42
CA ARG A 124 -18.34 6.71 -1.61
C ARG A 124 -18.85 6.83 -3.06
N GLU A 125 -18.62 5.84 -3.89
CA GLU A 125 -19.11 5.78 -5.28
C GLU A 125 -20.39 4.95 -5.42
N GLY A 126 -20.99 4.50 -4.30
CA GLY A 126 -22.16 3.64 -4.22
C GLY A 126 -21.80 2.18 -4.03
N ASP A 127 -22.81 1.37 -3.69
CA ASP A 127 -22.64 -0.03 -3.31
C ASP A 127 -22.77 -0.95 -4.53
N LEU A 128 -21.70 -1.67 -4.85
CA LEU A 128 -21.68 -2.61 -5.99
C LEU A 128 -22.56 -3.84 -5.75
N GLY A 129 -22.89 -4.15 -4.50
CA GLY A 129 -23.82 -5.22 -4.12
C GLY A 129 -25.25 -4.73 -3.84
N ASP A 130 -25.60 -3.48 -4.17
CA ASP A 130 -26.95 -2.95 -3.95
C ASP A 130 -28.01 -3.77 -4.69
N THR A 131 -29.05 -4.20 -3.97
CA THR A 131 -30.16 -4.99 -4.52
C THR A 131 -31.11 -4.16 -5.38
N VAL A 132 -31.07 -2.82 -5.30
CA VAL A 132 -31.83 -1.91 -6.16
C VAL A 132 -31.08 -1.69 -7.48
N PRO A 133 -31.58 -2.19 -8.63
CA PRO A 133 -30.82 -2.19 -9.88
C PRO A 133 -30.38 -0.81 -10.36
N LEU A 134 -31.16 0.23 -10.11
CA LEU A 134 -30.81 1.60 -10.52
C LEU A 134 -29.64 2.16 -9.73
N GLN A 135 -29.60 1.92 -8.40
CA GLN A 135 -28.52 2.36 -7.53
C GLN A 135 -27.24 1.58 -7.84
N ARG A 136 -27.35 0.27 -8.01
CA ARG A 136 -26.24 -0.61 -8.38
C ARG A 136 -25.61 -0.19 -9.71
N ARG A 137 -26.42 0.11 -10.73
CA ARG A 137 -25.91 0.61 -12.02
C ARG A 137 -25.18 1.94 -11.86
N ALA A 138 -25.73 2.88 -11.10
CA ALA A 138 -25.07 4.15 -10.83
C ALA A 138 -23.73 3.94 -10.12
N ALA A 139 -23.65 3.00 -9.17
CA ALA A 139 -22.40 2.64 -8.51
C ALA A 139 -21.35 2.15 -9.53
N VAL A 140 -21.70 1.22 -10.43
CA VAL A 140 -20.78 0.77 -11.48
C VAL A 140 -20.30 1.92 -12.36
N GLU A 141 -21.22 2.75 -12.86
CA GLU A 141 -20.90 3.90 -13.74
C GLU A 141 -20.00 4.95 -13.02
N ASN A 142 -20.20 5.14 -11.72
CA ASN A 142 -19.37 6.05 -10.92
C ASN A 142 -17.91 5.59 -10.81
N HIS A 143 -17.64 4.29 -10.86
CA HIS A 143 -16.29 3.74 -10.81
C HIS A 143 -15.53 3.87 -12.13
N TYR A 144 -16.18 4.02 -13.28
CA TYR A 144 -15.50 4.12 -14.58
C TYR A 144 -14.46 5.24 -14.62
N LYS A 145 -14.77 6.42 -14.06
CA LYS A 145 -13.83 7.55 -14.01
C LYS A 145 -12.55 7.21 -13.26
N TRP A 146 -12.61 6.31 -12.26
CA TRP A 146 -11.46 5.89 -11.47
C TRP A 146 -10.62 4.84 -12.20
N VAL A 147 -11.22 4.00 -13.03
CA VAL A 147 -10.49 3.13 -13.96
C VAL A 147 -9.67 3.98 -14.93
N GLU A 148 -10.29 5.02 -15.53
CA GLU A 148 -9.63 5.94 -16.44
C GLU A 148 -8.49 6.73 -15.74
N ALA A 149 -8.73 7.20 -14.51
CA ALA A 149 -7.72 7.91 -13.70
C ALA A 149 -6.55 6.98 -13.31
N ALA A 150 -6.84 5.75 -12.90
CA ALA A 150 -5.83 4.75 -12.56
C ALA A 150 -4.93 4.42 -13.78
N GLN A 151 -5.52 4.22 -14.94
CA GLN A 151 -4.77 4.02 -16.18
C GLN A 151 -3.88 5.23 -16.51
N PHE A 152 -4.40 6.46 -16.38
CA PHE A 152 -3.65 7.67 -16.65
C PHE A 152 -2.44 7.84 -15.71
N LEU A 153 -2.61 7.51 -14.42
CA LEU A 153 -1.54 7.56 -13.42
C LEU A 153 -0.55 6.40 -13.54
N GLY A 154 -0.89 5.34 -14.28
CA GLY A 154 -0.06 4.13 -14.42
C GLY A 154 -0.24 3.14 -13.27
N CYS A 155 -1.35 3.23 -12.53
CA CYS A 155 -1.73 2.21 -11.55
C CYS A 155 -2.05 0.88 -12.24
N HIS A 156 -1.97 -0.24 -11.48
CA HIS A 156 -2.35 -1.55 -12.00
C HIS A 156 -3.79 -1.97 -11.62
N ALA A 157 -4.39 -1.28 -10.65
CA ALA A 157 -5.72 -1.61 -10.15
C ALA A 157 -6.49 -0.40 -9.62
N ILE A 158 -7.80 -0.58 -9.49
CA ILE A 158 -8.63 0.14 -8.53
C ILE A 158 -9.10 -0.84 -7.45
N ARG A 159 -9.16 -0.38 -6.18
CA ARG A 159 -9.80 -1.12 -5.10
C ARG A 159 -11.22 -0.62 -4.91
N VAL A 160 -12.16 -1.54 -4.79
CA VAL A 160 -13.59 -1.27 -4.61
C VAL A 160 -14.15 -2.06 -3.45
N ASN A 161 -15.36 -1.72 -3.00
CA ASN A 161 -16.08 -2.41 -1.93
C ASN A 161 -17.26 -3.21 -2.51
N ALA A 162 -17.46 -4.45 -2.04
CA ALA A 162 -18.62 -5.29 -2.38
C ALA A 162 -19.71 -5.15 -1.31
N ALA A 163 -20.08 -3.89 -1.00
CA ALA A 163 -21.12 -3.57 -0.03
C ALA A 163 -22.51 -3.61 -0.67
N GLY A 164 -23.55 -3.79 0.16
CA GLY A 164 -24.94 -3.77 -0.26
C GLY A 164 -25.88 -4.14 0.89
N GLU A 165 -27.16 -3.80 0.77
CA GLU A 165 -28.23 -4.18 1.69
C GLU A 165 -29.07 -5.32 1.11
N GLY A 166 -29.40 -6.32 1.95
CA GLY A 166 -30.16 -7.51 1.57
C GLY A 166 -29.63 -8.76 2.25
N THR A 167 -30.05 -9.93 1.79
CA THR A 167 -29.48 -11.19 2.25
C THR A 167 -28.06 -11.39 1.68
N ALA A 168 -27.26 -12.22 2.34
CA ALA A 168 -25.89 -12.48 1.89
C ALA A 168 -25.85 -13.03 0.46
N GLU A 169 -26.81 -13.84 0.07
CA GLU A 169 -26.93 -14.43 -1.26
C GLU A 169 -27.32 -13.38 -2.31
N GLU A 170 -28.28 -12.50 -2.01
CA GLU A 170 -28.69 -11.43 -2.91
C GLU A 170 -27.56 -10.43 -3.16
N VAL A 171 -26.90 -9.99 -2.09
CA VAL A 171 -25.76 -9.06 -2.19
C VAL A 171 -24.59 -9.71 -2.95
N ALA A 172 -24.31 -11.00 -2.72
CA ALA A 172 -23.25 -11.71 -3.45
C ALA A 172 -23.53 -11.77 -4.96
N GLN A 173 -24.78 -12.08 -5.35
CA GLN A 173 -25.17 -12.12 -6.76
C GLN A 173 -25.06 -10.73 -7.41
N CYS A 174 -25.59 -9.69 -6.73
CA CYS A 174 -25.52 -8.32 -7.20
C CYS A 174 -24.08 -7.81 -7.33
N ALA A 175 -23.23 -8.08 -6.33
CA ALA A 175 -21.82 -7.73 -6.36
C ALA A 175 -21.08 -8.43 -7.51
N ALA A 176 -21.33 -9.73 -7.72
CA ALA A 176 -20.71 -10.47 -8.80
C ALA A 176 -21.10 -9.92 -10.20
N GLU A 177 -22.37 -9.54 -10.41
CA GLU A 177 -22.83 -8.91 -11.64
C GLU A 177 -22.13 -7.56 -11.89
N SER A 178 -22.10 -6.69 -10.86
CA SER A 178 -21.45 -5.37 -10.92
C SER A 178 -19.95 -5.47 -11.16
N LEU A 179 -19.28 -6.36 -10.44
CA LEU A 179 -17.84 -6.59 -10.60
C LEU A 179 -17.51 -7.15 -11.98
N THR A 180 -18.37 -8.01 -12.54
CA THR A 180 -18.21 -8.52 -13.90
C THR A 180 -18.31 -7.38 -14.92
N GLU A 181 -19.30 -6.50 -14.79
CA GLU A 181 -19.46 -5.33 -15.68
C GLU A 181 -18.26 -4.38 -15.55
N LEU A 182 -17.89 -4.02 -14.31
CA LEU A 182 -16.78 -3.10 -14.05
C LEU A 182 -15.43 -3.68 -14.49
N ALA A 183 -15.15 -4.95 -14.21
CA ALA A 183 -13.90 -5.60 -14.62
C ALA A 183 -13.83 -5.78 -16.14
N THR A 184 -14.97 -6.02 -16.82
CA THR A 184 -15.02 -6.03 -18.28
C THR A 184 -14.65 -4.67 -18.85
N PHE A 185 -15.24 -3.58 -18.34
CA PHE A 185 -14.86 -2.22 -18.72
C PHE A 185 -13.37 -1.96 -18.44
N ALA A 186 -12.89 -2.31 -17.25
CA ALA A 186 -11.50 -2.07 -16.82
C ALA A 186 -10.48 -2.87 -17.66
N SER A 187 -10.87 -3.98 -18.29
CA SER A 187 -9.99 -4.78 -19.14
C SER A 187 -9.46 -4.00 -20.34
N ASP A 188 -10.26 -3.10 -20.92
CA ASP A 188 -9.88 -2.26 -22.05
C ASP A 188 -8.79 -1.24 -21.67
N TYR A 189 -8.63 -0.96 -20.38
CA TYR A 189 -7.64 -0.06 -19.81
C TYR A 189 -6.45 -0.80 -19.19
N ASN A 190 -6.43 -2.14 -19.24
CA ASN A 190 -5.45 -2.99 -18.57
C ASN A 190 -5.39 -2.74 -17.04
N ILE A 191 -6.54 -2.45 -16.44
CA ILE A 191 -6.72 -2.22 -15.00
C ILE A 191 -7.40 -3.42 -14.36
N SER A 192 -6.90 -3.84 -13.20
CA SER A 192 -7.58 -4.81 -12.35
C SER A 192 -8.61 -4.13 -11.44
N VAL A 193 -9.72 -4.82 -11.19
CA VAL A 193 -10.70 -4.44 -10.17
C VAL A 193 -10.51 -5.39 -8.99
N ILE A 194 -10.12 -4.86 -7.85
CA ILE A 194 -9.84 -5.68 -6.66
C ILE A 194 -10.76 -5.29 -5.51
N VAL A 195 -11.25 -6.29 -4.81
CA VAL A 195 -12.22 -6.10 -3.71
C VAL A 195 -11.51 -6.28 -2.38
N GLU A 196 -11.66 -5.30 -1.50
CA GLU A 196 -11.21 -5.39 -0.12
C GLU A 196 -12.29 -6.03 0.76
N ASN A 197 -11.88 -6.85 1.74
CA ASN A 197 -12.72 -7.19 2.86
C ASN A 197 -12.83 -5.97 3.78
N HIS A 198 -13.97 -5.25 3.72
CA HIS A 198 -14.14 -3.92 4.31
C HIS A 198 -15.45 -3.78 5.09
N GLY A 199 -15.70 -4.67 6.04
CA GLY A 199 -16.93 -4.70 6.84
C GLY A 199 -18.07 -5.49 6.20
N GLY A 200 -19.09 -5.79 6.99
CA GLY A 200 -20.27 -6.53 6.55
C GLY A 200 -19.94 -7.90 5.95
N TYR A 201 -20.66 -8.25 4.90
CA TYR A 201 -20.47 -9.55 4.22
C TYR A 201 -19.07 -9.71 3.64
N SER A 202 -18.42 -8.64 3.17
CA SER A 202 -17.08 -8.73 2.59
C SER A 202 -16.00 -9.11 3.59
N SER A 203 -16.22 -8.88 4.89
CA SER A 203 -15.34 -9.34 5.98
C SER A 203 -15.40 -10.85 6.24
N ASN A 204 -16.33 -11.57 5.61
CA ASN A 204 -16.37 -13.02 5.60
C ASN A 204 -15.59 -13.54 4.39
N GLY A 205 -14.39 -14.09 4.61
CA GLY A 205 -13.51 -14.56 3.53
C GLY A 205 -14.17 -15.58 2.60
N LYS A 206 -14.96 -16.50 3.15
CA LYS A 206 -15.70 -17.48 2.37
C LYS A 206 -16.76 -16.83 1.46
N TRP A 207 -17.45 -15.80 1.97
CA TRP A 207 -18.42 -15.07 1.17
C TRP A 207 -17.74 -14.34 0.01
N LEU A 208 -16.68 -13.58 0.29
CA LEU A 208 -15.98 -12.78 -0.72
C LEU A 208 -15.26 -13.67 -1.74
N SER A 209 -14.62 -14.76 -1.33
CA SER A 209 -14.04 -15.73 -2.26
C SER A 209 -15.09 -16.38 -3.15
N GLY A 210 -16.32 -16.61 -2.63
CA GLY A 210 -17.46 -17.06 -3.42
C GLY A 210 -17.89 -16.06 -4.49
N VAL A 211 -17.89 -14.75 -4.17
CA VAL A 211 -18.12 -13.67 -5.16
C VAL A 211 -17.03 -13.69 -6.24
N MET A 212 -15.76 -13.84 -5.89
CA MET A 212 -14.67 -13.95 -6.86
C MET A 212 -14.83 -15.15 -7.79
N GLN A 213 -15.28 -16.30 -7.26
CA GLN A 213 -15.55 -17.49 -8.06
C GLN A 213 -16.71 -17.28 -9.06
N MET A 214 -17.74 -16.51 -8.68
CA MET A 214 -18.84 -16.16 -9.59
C MET A 214 -18.38 -15.22 -10.72
N VAL A 215 -17.54 -14.23 -10.40
CA VAL A 215 -16.99 -13.28 -11.39
C VAL A 215 -16.04 -13.98 -12.36
N ALA A 216 -15.11 -14.78 -11.87
CA ALA A 216 -14.16 -15.61 -12.63
C ALA A 216 -13.42 -14.88 -13.78
N LEU A 217 -13.12 -13.59 -13.63
CA LEU A 217 -12.35 -12.80 -14.60
C LEU A 217 -10.91 -12.62 -14.13
N PRO A 218 -9.92 -12.73 -15.03
CA PRO A 218 -8.50 -12.68 -14.65
C PRO A 218 -8.05 -11.32 -14.09
N ASN A 219 -8.76 -10.24 -14.45
CA ASN A 219 -8.49 -8.89 -13.93
C ASN A 219 -9.42 -8.50 -12.76
N CYS A 220 -10.21 -9.45 -12.22
CA CYS A 220 -10.93 -9.27 -10.97
C CYS A 220 -10.23 -10.10 -9.88
N GLY A 221 -10.12 -9.56 -8.67
CA GLY A 221 -9.44 -10.24 -7.55
C GLY A 221 -9.72 -9.58 -6.22
N THR A 222 -8.88 -9.86 -5.23
CA THR A 222 -9.00 -9.31 -3.88
C THR A 222 -7.82 -8.44 -3.50
N LEU A 223 -8.05 -7.53 -2.54
CA LEU A 223 -7.08 -6.86 -1.70
C LEU A 223 -7.35 -7.34 -0.26
N PRO A 224 -6.81 -8.49 0.19
CA PRO A 224 -6.98 -8.90 1.57
C PRO A 224 -6.45 -7.84 2.53
N ASP A 225 -7.34 -7.23 3.31
CA ASP A 225 -6.97 -6.38 4.44
C ASP A 225 -6.85 -7.26 5.69
N LEU A 226 -5.70 -7.17 6.35
CA LEU A 226 -5.35 -8.08 7.45
C LEU A 226 -6.04 -7.71 8.78
N GLY A 227 -6.70 -6.56 8.85
CA GLY A 227 -7.46 -6.08 10.02
C GLY A 227 -8.98 -6.12 9.88
N ASN A 228 -9.51 -6.08 8.65
CA ASN A 228 -10.92 -5.84 8.37
C ASN A 228 -11.77 -7.14 8.36
N PHE A 229 -11.81 -7.89 9.47
CA PHE A 229 -12.61 -9.11 9.60
C PHE A 229 -13.86 -8.95 10.47
N CYS A 230 -14.23 -7.71 10.82
CA CYS A 230 -15.45 -7.43 11.58
C CYS A 230 -16.69 -7.41 10.65
N MET A 231 -17.54 -8.43 10.79
CA MET A 231 -18.78 -8.57 10.00
C MET A 231 -19.92 -7.70 10.53
N LYS A 232 -19.96 -7.47 11.85
CA LYS A 232 -20.99 -6.64 12.48
C LYS A 232 -20.42 -5.76 13.57
N ARG A 233 -20.68 -4.46 13.46
CA ARG A 233 -20.31 -3.48 14.48
C ARG A 233 -21.53 -3.05 15.30
N SER A 234 -21.28 -2.51 16.49
CA SER A 234 -22.31 -1.79 17.25
C SER A 234 -22.72 -0.51 16.49
N ASP A 235 -23.92 -0.01 16.76
CA ASP A 235 -24.36 1.25 16.18
C ASP A 235 -23.48 2.40 16.69
N PRO A 236 -23.04 3.31 15.81
CA PRO A 236 -22.30 4.49 16.23
C PRO A 236 -23.22 5.43 17.02
N LEU A 237 -22.68 6.09 18.04
CA LEU A 237 -23.45 7.05 18.86
C LEU A 237 -23.86 8.30 18.07
N GLU A 238 -23.08 8.65 17.05
CA GLU A 238 -23.30 9.79 16.16
C GLU A 238 -22.93 9.40 14.73
N GLN A 239 -23.47 10.13 13.74
CA GLN A 239 -23.17 9.90 12.32
C GLN A 239 -21.87 10.63 11.90
N THR A 240 -20.77 10.33 12.59
CA THR A 240 -19.43 10.85 12.30
C THR A 240 -18.46 9.71 12.04
N THR A 241 -17.38 9.98 11.33
CA THR A 241 -16.33 8.98 11.06
C THR A 241 -15.68 8.52 12.37
N GLU A 242 -15.44 9.45 13.31
CA GLU A 242 -14.85 9.17 14.62
C GLU A 242 -15.76 8.26 15.46
N ALA A 243 -17.07 8.51 15.46
CA ALA A 243 -18.03 7.67 16.19
C ALA A 243 -18.14 6.27 15.55
N TYR A 244 -18.06 6.17 14.22
CA TYR A 244 -18.03 4.88 13.54
C TYR A 244 -16.75 4.10 13.89
N MET A 245 -15.60 4.74 13.86
CA MET A 245 -14.32 4.12 14.23
C MET A 245 -14.25 3.67 15.70
N ALA A 246 -15.04 4.31 16.57
CA ALA A 246 -15.16 3.95 17.99
C ALA A 246 -16.15 2.81 18.26
N THR A 247 -16.83 2.26 17.25
CA THR A 247 -17.77 1.14 17.42
C THR A 247 -17.05 -0.15 17.77
N GLU A 248 -17.71 -0.99 18.59
CA GLU A 248 -17.19 -2.32 18.93
C GLU A 248 -17.54 -3.33 17.85
N CYS A 249 -16.64 -4.28 17.59
CA CYS A 249 -16.94 -5.42 16.75
C CYS A 249 -17.76 -6.45 17.56
N LEU A 250 -18.98 -6.72 17.09
CA LEU A 250 -19.90 -7.66 17.71
C LEU A 250 -19.82 -9.07 17.13
N GLU A 251 -19.37 -9.16 15.86
CA GLU A 251 -19.21 -10.44 15.16
C GLU A 251 -17.98 -10.35 14.25
N GLU A 252 -16.97 -11.15 14.54
CA GLU A 252 -15.71 -11.19 13.78
C GLU A 252 -15.54 -12.52 13.08
N TYR A 253 -15.11 -12.51 11.82
CA TYR A 253 -14.68 -13.70 11.10
C TYR A 253 -13.24 -14.06 11.49
N ASP A 254 -12.89 -15.34 11.49
CA ASP A 254 -11.49 -15.72 11.75
C ASP A 254 -10.58 -15.14 10.66
N ARG A 255 -9.70 -14.21 11.06
CA ARG A 255 -8.86 -13.47 10.13
C ARG A 255 -7.86 -14.33 9.38
N TYR A 256 -7.36 -15.40 10.01
CA TYR A 256 -6.39 -16.29 9.37
C TYR A 256 -7.07 -17.19 8.35
N LEU A 257 -8.25 -17.70 8.70
CA LEU A 257 -9.10 -18.44 7.76
C LEU A 257 -9.51 -17.54 6.59
N GLY A 258 -10.03 -16.34 6.90
CA GLY A 258 -10.46 -15.39 5.87
C GLY A 258 -9.31 -14.96 4.96
N THR A 259 -8.13 -14.68 5.52
CA THR A 259 -6.94 -14.40 4.72
C THR A 259 -6.61 -15.58 3.79
N ALA A 260 -6.61 -16.82 4.29
CA ALA A 260 -6.35 -18.02 3.47
C ALA A 260 -7.36 -18.19 2.33
N GLU A 261 -8.62 -17.84 2.55
CA GLU A 261 -9.70 -17.92 1.56
C GLU A 261 -9.59 -16.83 0.47
N LEU A 262 -9.02 -15.66 0.81
CA LEU A 262 -8.87 -14.52 -0.10
C LEU A 262 -7.56 -14.54 -0.89
N LEU A 263 -6.48 -15.08 -0.33
CA LEU A 263 -5.14 -15.12 -0.95
C LEU A 263 -5.11 -15.72 -2.36
N PRO A 264 -5.88 -16.76 -2.73
CA PRO A 264 -5.88 -17.29 -4.10
C PRO A 264 -6.31 -16.27 -5.17
N PHE A 265 -7.00 -15.21 -4.78
CA PHE A 265 -7.49 -14.14 -5.66
C PHE A 265 -6.70 -12.83 -5.47
N ALA A 266 -5.73 -12.79 -4.56
CA ALA A 266 -5.04 -11.55 -4.16
C ALA A 266 -4.20 -10.96 -5.31
N LYS A 267 -4.38 -9.64 -5.52
CA LYS A 267 -3.58 -8.82 -6.46
C LYS A 267 -2.83 -7.69 -5.74
N GLY A 268 -3.04 -7.53 -4.47
CA GLY A 268 -2.40 -6.68 -3.48
C GLY A 268 -2.78 -7.17 -2.10
N ILE A 269 -2.16 -6.67 -1.05
CA ILE A 269 -2.47 -6.97 0.35
C ILE A 269 -2.41 -5.66 1.14
N SER A 270 -3.43 -5.37 1.96
CA SER A 270 -3.40 -4.26 2.90
C SER A 270 -2.89 -4.74 4.26
N ALA A 271 -1.71 -4.24 4.63
CA ALA A 271 -1.09 -4.51 5.92
C ALA A 271 -1.62 -3.53 6.99
N LYS A 272 -2.88 -3.73 7.39
CA LYS A 272 -3.52 -2.97 8.47
C LYS A 272 -2.80 -3.19 9.79
N THR A 273 -2.44 -2.10 10.47
CA THR A 273 -1.80 -2.16 11.80
C THR A 273 -2.39 -1.12 12.73
N TYR A 274 -2.32 -1.40 14.03
CA TYR A 274 -2.87 -0.54 15.09
C TYR A 274 -1.82 -0.22 16.14
N ASP A 275 -1.41 -1.20 16.95
CA ASP A 275 -0.49 -1.03 18.07
C ASP A 275 0.67 -2.01 18.02
N PHE A 276 1.79 -1.66 18.67
CA PHE A 276 3.01 -2.45 18.64
C PHE A 276 3.52 -2.73 20.06
N ASP A 277 4.00 -3.95 20.28
CA ASP A 277 4.71 -4.33 21.49
C ASP A 277 6.14 -3.77 21.54
N ALA A 278 6.87 -4.09 22.62
CA ALA A 278 8.24 -3.63 22.82
C ALA A 278 9.25 -4.22 21.81
N ASP A 279 8.92 -5.37 21.22
CA ASP A 279 9.73 -6.06 20.22
C ASP A 279 9.39 -5.61 18.78
N GLY A 280 8.42 -4.70 18.63
CA GLY A 280 7.98 -4.14 17.36
C GLY A 280 7.07 -5.09 16.57
N ASN A 281 6.34 -5.99 17.24
CA ASN A 281 5.30 -6.78 16.62
C ASN A 281 3.95 -6.07 16.78
N GLU A 282 3.08 -6.20 15.79
CA GLU A 282 1.69 -5.80 15.90
C GLU A 282 0.99 -6.65 16.96
N THR A 283 0.16 -6.04 17.82
CA THR A 283 -0.34 -6.69 19.04
C THR A 283 -1.60 -7.53 18.84
N SER A 284 -2.36 -7.27 17.78
CA SER A 284 -3.65 -7.93 17.49
C SER A 284 -3.57 -8.88 16.29
N ILE A 285 -2.54 -8.78 15.46
CA ILE A 285 -2.37 -9.52 14.21
C ILE A 285 -1.01 -10.24 14.20
N ASP A 286 -1.01 -11.56 14.11
CA ASP A 286 0.23 -12.35 13.95
C ASP A 286 0.75 -12.24 12.50
N TYR A 287 1.55 -11.19 12.25
CA TYR A 287 2.19 -10.97 10.95
C TYR A 287 3.16 -12.09 10.56
N GLY A 288 3.79 -12.73 11.53
CA GLY A 288 4.66 -13.88 11.27
C GLY A 288 3.91 -15.06 10.67
N ARG A 289 2.69 -15.32 11.15
CA ARG A 289 1.79 -16.35 10.60
C ARG A 289 1.29 -15.95 9.22
N ILE A 290 0.80 -14.72 9.08
CA ILE A 290 0.18 -14.26 7.82
C ILE A 290 1.22 -14.18 6.69
N LEU A 291 2.40 -13.59 6.91
CA LEU A 291 3.41 -13.49 5.86
C LEU A 291 3.94 -14.85 5.40
N ARG A 292 3.96 -15.87 6.29
CA ARG A 292 4.21 -17.26 5.85
C ARG A 292 3.13 -17.76 4.89
N MET A 293 1.85 -17.55 5.24
CA MET A 293 0.73 -17.92 4.37
C MET A 293 0.81 -17.22 3.01
N VAL A 294 1.15 -15.93 3.01
CA VAL A 294 1.33 -15.16 1.77
C VAL A 294 2.49 -15.72 0.93
N ASN A 295 3.64 -16.00 1.55
CA ASN A 295 4.81 -16.56 0.86
C ASN A 295 4.51 -17.94 0.25
N GLU A 296 3.76 -18.78 0.94
CA GLU A 296 3.35 -20.12 0.47
C GLU A 296 2.49 -20.06 -0.81
N THR A 297 1.80 -18.94 -1.08
CA THR A 297 1.03 -18.76 -2.33
C THR A 297 1.90 -18.34 -3.52
N GLY A 298 3.16 -17.98 -3.30
CA GLY A 298 4.03 -17.42 -4.32
C GLY A 298 3.69 -15.97 -4.69
N PHE A 299 2.99 -15.24 -3.82
CA PHE A 299 2.68 -13.82 -4.01
C PHE A 299 3.96 -12.97 -4.03
N THR A 300 4.08 -12.09 -5.03
CA THR A 300 5.22 -11.17 -5.21
C THR A 300 4.79 -9.73 -5.46
N GLY A 301 3.51 -9.42 -5.20
CA GLY A 301 2.90 -8.11 -5.41
C GLY A 301 3.23 -7.11 -4.30
N TYR A 302 2.39 -6.07 -4.20
CA TYR A 302 2.53 -5.04 -3.18
C TYR A 302 1.80 -5.43 -1.90
N VAL A 303 2.45 -5.17 -0.77
CA VAL A 303 1.90 -5.17 0.58
C VAL A 303 1.85 -3.71 1.03
N GLY A 304 0.66 -3.14 1.00
CA GLY A 304 0.42 -1.74 1.32
C GLY A 304 0.35 -1.52 2.83
N ILE A 305 1.17 -0.63 3.36
CA ILE A 305 1.11 -0.24 4.77
C ILE A 305 -0.14 0.61 4.98
N GLU A 306 -0.99 0.19 5.90
CA GLU A 306 -2.17 0.95 6.32
C GLU A 306 -2.26 1.00 7.85
N TYR A 307 -1.68 2.05 8.42
CA TYR A 307 -1.69 2.28 9.87
C TYR A 307 -2.94 3.06 10.29
N GLU A 308 -3.71 2.49 11.20
CA GLU A 308 -4.92 3.10 11.77
C GLU A 308 -4.89 3.23 13.30
N GLY A 309 -3.74 3.00 13.92
CA GLY A 309 -3.59 3.11 15.38
C GLY A 309 -3.81 4.51 15.94
N HIS A 310 -4.00 4.56 17.26
CA HIS A 310 -4.23 5.80 17.99
C HIS A 310 -3.14 6.10 19.03
N SER A 311 -2.31 5.10 19.38
CA SER A 311 -1.29 5.22 20.44
C SER A 311 -0.02 5.91 19.97
N LEU A 312 0.24 5.88 18.66
CA LEU A 312 1.41 6.49 18.01
C LEU A 312 0.96 7.55 17.01
N THR A 313 1.89 8.42 16.63
CA THR A 313 1.69 9.27 15.45
C THR A 313 1.63 8.41 14.18
N ALA A 314 1.00 8.90 13.12
CA ALA A 314 0.95 8.21 11.84
C ALA A 314 2.35 7.84 11.34
N ASN A 315 3.31 8.77 11.44
CA ASN A 315 4.69 8.55 11.02
C ASN A 315 5.40 7.43 11.81
N GLU A 316 5.21 7.39 13.13
CA GLU A 316 5.75 6.32 13.97
C GLU A 316 5.12 4.97 13.63
N GLY A 317 3.79 4.93 13.45
CA GLY A 317 3.05 3.73 13.10
C GLY A 317 3.46 3.18 11.73
N ILE A 318 3.53 4.02 10.70
CA ILE A 318 4.02 3.66 9.36
C ILE A 318 5.44 3.10 9.43
N THR A 319 6.35 3.78 10.16
CA THR A 319 7.75 3.35 10.31
C THR A 319 7.85 1.99 11.01
N LYS A 320 7.07 1.76 12.08
CA LYS A 320 7.03 0.48 12.78
C LYS A 320 6.46 -0.64 11.92
N THR A 321 5.37 -0.36 11.17
CA THR A 321 4.80 -1.33 10.22
C THR A 321 5.83 -1.74 9.17
N LYS A 322 6.50 -0.77 8.54
CA LYS A 322 7.56 -1.03 7.56
C LYS A 322 8.66 -1.91 8.14
N THR A 323 9.20 -1.51 9.29
CA THR A 323 10.29 -2.25 9.97
C THR A 323 9.87 -3.68 10.32
N MET A 324 8.63 -3.88 10.78
CA MET A 324 8.09 -5.21 11.07
C MET A 324 7.97 -6.06 9.80
N LEU A 325 7.42 -5.50 8.71
CA LEU A 325 7.28 -6.20 7.43
C LEU A 325 8.66 -6.61 6.86
N GLU A 326 9.64 -5.71 6.90
CA GLU A 326 11.01 -5.97 6.47
C GLU A 326 11.67 -7.07 7.31
N ARG A 327 11.56 -6.99 8.63
CA ARG A 327 12.15 -7.96 9.56
C ARG A 327 11.56 -9.37 9.38
N ILE A 328 10.23 -9.47 9.28
CA ILE A 328 9.56 -10.77 9.14
C ILE A 328 9.75 -11.31 7.72
N GLY A 329 9.56 -10.47 6.69
CA GLY A 329 9.68 -10.85 5.29
C GLY A 329 11.07 -11.36 4.92
N SER A 330 12.13 -10.68 5.40
CA SER A 330 13.51 -11.12 5.17
C SER A 330 13.86 -12.46 5.84
N GLY A 331 13.13 -12.85 6.87
CA GLY A 331 13.30 -14.16 7.52
C GLY A 331 12.57 -15.31 6.82
N LEU A 332 11.80 -15.04 5.76
CA LEU A 332 11.01 -16.02 5.00
C LEU A 332 11.60 -16.33 3.61
N THR A 333 12.61 -15.58 3.18
CA THR A 333 13.39 -15.77 1.94
C THR A 333 14.76 -16.48 2.22
#